data_99767876f90ecea3ff26c60d6c7826a2
#
_entry.id   99767876f90ecea3ff26c60d6c7826a2
#
_cell.length_a   1.000
_cell.length_b   1.000
_cell.length_c   1.000
_cell.angle_alpha   90.00
_cell.angle_beta   90.00
_cell.angle_gamma   90.00
#
_symmetry.space_group_name_H-M   'P 1'
#
loop_
_entity.id
_entity.type
_entity.pdbx_description
1 polymer ?
#
loop_
_entity_poly.entity_id
_entity_poly.type
_entity_poly.pdbx_seq_one_letter_code
_entity_poly.pdbx_strand_id
1 'polypeptide(L)'
;MIRPSQLTEAALTASKADECIVLLTETSEANLRWANSTLTTNGHTTTRSFSVISVMQGARGAVDGPSIGTVSGNGADLDEVYAVVAASEQAARQSGPAQDVAPLVEGSAEDDFDAPGATTEIGVFARLADELAAAFRDPGAGARQLLYGFAEHRVATTWLASSTGLRRRWVQPTGTVELNAKVADDLTRSAWAGAYTTDFTDLDFPAITAEVRRRLGWSQRQLELPAGRYETILPPSAVGDLMIYMALTMEGRTTHEGRTAFSAPGGDTRLGERLTNLPLTLYSDPAATGLRTSPFLATSASHDSASVFDNGVPTHRVDWLSDGTINALAYPRAAAQELGGQFTPPPDNLLLTGGSSATAAIEDLVARTDRGLLLTCLWYIREVEPTSLLLTGLTRDGVYLLEGGEVVGQVNNFRFNESPIDLLRRTREVGATQRTLCREWNEWFARTAMPPICVPDFNMSSVSQAS
;
A
#
# COMPACT_ATOMS: atom_id res chain seq x y z
N MET A 1 8.77 -20.76 24.80
CA MET A 1 8.93 -19.41 24.21
C MET A 1 8.19 -18.43 25.10
N ILE A 2 8.79 -17.28 25.44
CA ILE A 2 8.18 -16.26 26.28
C ILE A 2 7.06 -15.58 25.47
N ARG A 3 5.90 -15.32 26.09
CA ARG A 3 4.79 -14.66 25.41
C ARG A 3 5.13 -13.21 25.04
N PRO A 4 4.64 -12.70 23.90
CA PRO A 4 4.87 -11.31 23.48
C PRO A 4 4.50 -10.28 24.54
N SER A 5 3.35 -10.42 25.18
CA SER A 5 2.93 -9.52 26.29
C SER A 5 3.93 -9.53 27.47
N GLN A 6 4.52 -10.67 27.81
CA GLN A 6 5.53 -10.75 28.87
C GLN A 6 6.84 -10.05 28.48
N LEU A 7 7.23 -10.10 27.20
CA LEU A 7 8.42 -9.38 26.73
C LEU A 7 8.19 -7.86 26.74
N THR A 8 7.00 -7.38 26.35
CA THR A 8 6.68 -5.95 26.40
C THR A 8 6.67 -5.44 27.86
N GLU A 9 6.08 -6.20 28.79
CA GLU A 9 6.08 -5.85 30.22
C GLU A 9 7.49 -5.87 30.83
N ALA A 10 8.32 -6.85 30.45
CA ALA A 10 9.70 -6.90 30.92
C ALA A 10 10.51 -5.68 30.41
N ALA A 11 10.33 -5.27 29.16
CA ALA A 11 10.97 -4.09 28.61
C ALA A 11 10.56 -2.81 29.36
N LEU A 12 9.26 -2.61 29.58
CA LEU A 12 8.76 -1.45 30.34
C LEU A 12 9.25 -1.45 31.76
N THR A 13 9.29 -2.60 32.42
CA THR A 13 9.79 -2.74 33.80
C THR A 13 11.29 -2.45 33.93
N ALA A 14 12.07 -2.82 32.91
CA ALA A 14 13.51 -2.61 32.87
C ALA A 14 13.90 -1.17 32.52
N SER A 15 13.02 -0.45 31.83
CA SER A 15 13.29 0.93 31.38
C SER A 15 13.47 1.88 32.55
N LYS A 16 14.49 2.74 32.44
CA LYS A 16 14.80 3.86 33.32
C LYS A 16 14.57 5.22 32.66
N ALA A 17 13.98 5.21 31.47
CA ALA A 17 13.57 6.40 30.77
C ALA A 17 12.41 7.09 31.50
N ASP A 18 12.24 8.39 31.29
CA ASP A 18 11.10 9.14 31.86
C ASP A 18 9.78 8.61 31.29
N GLU A 19 9.78 8.26 29.98
CA GLU A 19 8.67 7.57 29.32
C GLU A 19 9.22 6.51 28.35
N CYS A 20 8.45 5.44 28.16
CA CYS A 20 8.86 4.33 27.31
C CYS A 20 7.67 3.78 26.53
N ILE A 21 7.91 3.47 25.25
CA ILE A 21 6.97 2.76 24.38
C ILE A 21 7.65 1.49 23.86
N VAL A 22 6.92 0.40 23.85
CA VAL A 22 7.37 -0.88 23.30
C VAL A 22 6.41 -1.35 22.25
N LEU A 23 6.92 -1.59 21.05
CA LEU A 23 6.22 -2.24 19.96
C LEU A 23 6.82 -3.63 19.76
N LEU A 24 5.98 -4.66 19.75
CA LEU A 24 6.38 -6.01 19.38
C LEU A 24 5.46 -6.51 18.28
N THR A 25 6.03 -7.04 17.21
CA THR A 25 5.28 -7.67 16.13
C THR A 25 5.75 -9.10 15.93
N GLU A 26 4.80 -10.03 15.98
CA GLU A 26 5.03 -11.41 15.59
C GLU A 26 4.31 -11.65 14.26
N THR A 27 5.05 -12.09 13.25
CA THR A 27 4.53 -12.35 11.92
C THR A 27 4.65 -13.83 11.61
N SER A 28 3.52 -14.46 11.38
CA SER A 28 3.42 -15.81 10.82
C SER A 28 3.12 -15.67 9.33
N GLU A 29 3.89 -16.34 8.47
CA GLU A 29 3.79 -16.24 7.02
C GLU A 29 3.81 -17.60 6.39
N ALA A 30 2.91 -17.82 5.43
CA ALA A 30 2.91 -18.97 4.53
C ALA A 30 3.00 -18.47 3.09
N ASN A 31 3.78 -19.14 2.26
CA ASN A 31 3.93 -18.78 0.85
C ASN A 31 3.92 -20.00 -0.08
N LEU A 32 3.56 -19.72 -1.33
CA LEU A 32 3.50 -20.70 -2.41
C LEU A 32 3.99 -20.03 -3.70
N ARG A 33 5.00 -20.63 -4.34
CA ARG A 33 5.56 -20.11 -5.59
C ARG A 33 5.49 -21.15 -6.70
N TRP A 34 5.25 -20.68 -7.91
CA TRP A 34 5.27 -21.53 -9.11
C TRP A 34 5.95 -20.85 -10.28
N ALA A 35 6.52 -21.66 -11.15
CA ALA A 35 7.16 -21.24 -12.39
C ALA A 35 6.99 -22.32 -13.46
N ASN A 36 6.86 -21.93 -14.72
CA ASN A 36 6.66 -22.84 -15.84
C ASN A 36 5.52 -23.86 -15.61
N SER A 37 4.40 -23.40 -15.03
CA SER A 37 3.25 -24.25 -14.68
C SER A 37 3.61 -25.41 -13.75
N THR A 38 4.52 -25.19 -12.81
CA THR A 38 4.96 -26.17 -11.82
C THR A 38 5.21 -25.49 -10.48
N LEU A 39 4.76 -26.09 -9.39
CA LEU A 39 5.11 -25.63 -8.04
C LEU A 39 6.63 -25.74 -7.83
N THR A 40 7.26 -24.69 -7.37
CA THR A 40 8.70 -24.63 -7.14
C THR A 40 9.06 -24.64 -5.68
N THR A 41 8.42 -23.80 -4.89
CA THR A 41 8.67 -23.71 -3.45
C THR A 41 7.37 -23.42 -2.69
N ASN A 42 7.34 -23.88 -1.47
CA ASN A 42 6.40 -23.45 -0.44
C ASN A 42 7.18 -23.28 0.87
N GLY A 43 6.63 -22.50 1.77
CA GLY A 43 7.27 -22.28 3.04
C GLY A 43 6.32 -21.75 4.08
N HIS A 44 6.70 -21.95 5.34
CA HIS A 44 6.09 -21.31 6.49
C HIS A 44 7.21 -20.77 7.38
N THR A 45 7.09 -19.53 7.81
CA THR A 45 8.03 -18.88 8.72
C THR A 45 7.28 -18.14 9.82
N THR A 46 7.92 -18.01 10.97
CA THR A 46 7.48 -17.11 12.03
C THR A 46 8.65 -16.25 12.41
N THR A 47 8.46 -14.95 12.35
CA THR A 47 9.46 -13.95 12.75
C THR A 47 8.90 -13.10 13.87
N ARG A 48 9.80 -12.56 14.70
CA ARG A 48 9.46 -11.62 15.75
C ARG A 48 10.40 -10.45 15.67
N SER A 49 9.85 -9.26 15.78
CA SER A 49 10.62 -8.02 15.93
C SER A 49 10.05 -7.22 17.06
N PHE A 50 10.90 -6.49 17.78
CA PHE A 50 10.43 -5.52 18.74
C PHE A 50 11.26 -4.26 18.68
N SER A 51 10.64 -3.14 19.06
CA SER A 51 11.26 -1.84 19.11
C SER A 51 10.98 -1.21 20.46
N VAL A 52 12.00 -0.66 21.08
CA VAL A 52 11.89 0.12 22.30
C VAL A 52 12.19 1.57 21.97
N ILE A 53 11.28 2.46 22.38
CA ILE A 53 11.38 3.89 22.22
C ILE A 53 11.48 4.49 23.63
N SER A 54 12.65 5.02 23.97
CA SER A 54 12.92 5.67 25.24
C SER A 54 12.86 7.19 25.09
N VAL A 55 12.10 7.86 25.95
CA VAL A 55 12.00 9.32 26.00
C VAL A 55 12.70 9.79 27.27
N MET A 56 13.65 10.72 27.13
CA MET A 56 14.46 11.28 28.21
C MET A 56 14.23 12.78 28.30
N GLN A 57 13.83 13.26 29.47
CA GLN A 57 13.72 14.69 29.79
C GLN A 57 15.10 15.26 30.16
N GLY A 58 15.43 16.42 29.62
CA GLY A 58 16.66 17.16 30.00
C GLY A 58 17.98 16.45 29.63
N ALA A 59 17.98 15.50 28.69
CA ALA A 59 19.21 14.90 28.19
C ALA A 59 20.14 15.98 27.64
N ARG A 60 21.44 15.94 28.00
CA ARG A 60 22.49 16.92 27.68
C ARG A 60 22.28 18.33 28.26
N GLY A 61 21.48 18.50 29.31
CA GLY A 61 21.21 19.83 29.88
C GLY A 61 20.38 20.69 28.91
N ALA A 62 19.62 20.06 28.01
CA ALA A 62 18.79 20.74 27.04
C ALA A 62 17.68 21.53 27.73
N VAL A 63 17.66 22.81 27.50
CA VAL A 63 16.58 23.73 27.89
C VAL A 63 15.35 23.50 26.99
N ASP A 64 15.48 22.70 25.91
CA ASP A 64 14.61 22.75 24.73
C ASP A 64 13.73 21.50 24.50
N GLY A 65 13.58 20.61 25.48
CA GLY A 65 12.62 19.49 25.39
C GLY A 65 13.20 18.08 25.47
N PRO A 66 12.35 17.04 25.39
CA PRO A 66 12.77 15.66 25.53
C PRO A 66 13.54 15.16 24.31
N SER A 67 14.43 14.21 24.52
CA SER A 67 15.11 13.46 23.47
C SER A 67 14.56 12.05 23.36
N ILE A 68 14.61 11.47 22.18
CA ILE A 68 14.17 10.10 21.89
C ILE A 68 15.31 9.24 21.40
N GLY A 69 15.28 7.97 21.79
CA GLY A 69 16.10 6.92 21.21
C GLY A 69 15.26 5.71 20.91
N THR A 70 15.35 5.24 19.65
CA THR A 70 14.67 4.03 19.20
C THR A 70 15.70 2.98 18.85
N VAL A 71 15.54 1.78 19.38
CA VAL A 71 16.34 0.63 19.01
C VAL A 71 15.43 -0.58 18.81
N SER A 72 15.70 -1.33 17.75
CA SER A 72 14.95 -2.53 17.40
C SER A 72 15.81 -3.77 17.53
N GLY A 73 15.18 -4.92 17.85
CA GLY A 73 15.77 -6.24 17.94
C GLY A 73 14.81 -7.29 17.39
N ASN A 74 15.32 -8.48 17.13
CA ASN A 74 14.56 -9.63 16.64
C ASN A 74 14.43 -10.73 17.70
N GLY A 75 14.76 -10.43 18.96
CA GLY A 75 14.91 -11.38 20.03
C GLY A 75 13.65 -12.01 20.56
N ALA A 76 13.86 -13.17 21.09
CA ALA A 76 12.84 -13.98 21.69
C ALA A 76 13.08 -14.21 23.19
N ASP A 77 14.14 -13.64 23.76
CA ASP A 77 14.53 -13.81 25.17
C ASP A 77 14.72 -12.48 25.92
N LEU A 78 14.81 -12.56 27.24
CA LEU A 78 14.87 -11.41 28.11
C LEU A 78 16.22 -10.67 28.05
N ASP A 79 17.31 -11.38 27.78
CA ASP A 79 18.64 -10.75 27.74
C ASP A 79 18.74 -9.78 26.56
N GLU A 80 18.20 -10.16 25.41
CA GLU A 80 18.12 -9.28 24.24
C GLU A 80 17.16 -8.11 24.50
N VAL A 81 16.00 -8.34 25.13
CA VAL A 81 15.08 -7.26 25.50
C VAL A 81 15.78 -6.22 26.37
N TYR A 82 16.51 -6.66 27.41
CA TYR A 82 17.24 -5.76 28.29
C TYR A 82 18.37 -5.00 27.59
N ALA A 83 19.06 -5.65 26.66
CA ALA A 83 20.09 -5.00 25.85
C ALA A 83 19.50 -3.91 24.94
N VAL A 84 18.35 -4.16 24.31
CA VAL A 84 17.66 -3.19 23.47
C VAL A 84 17.13 -2.00 24.29
N VAL A 85 16.57 -2.24 25.48
CA VAL A 85 16.16 -1.17 26.41
C VAL A 85 17.35 -0.28 26.76
N ALA A 86 18.47 -0.87 27.18
CA ALA A 86 19.66 -0.10 27.53
C ALA A 86 20.21 0.70 26.34
N ALA A 87 20.20 0.11 25.14
CA ALA A 87 20.65 0.76 23.93
C ALA A 87 19.72 1.91 23.50
N SER A 88 18.40 1.77 23.64
CA SER A 88 17.44 2.84 23.32
C SER A 88 17.58 4.02 24.28
N GLU A 89 17.79 3.77 25.57
CA GLU A 89 18.09 4.82 26.55
C GLU A 89 19.41 5.54 26.25
N GLN A 90 20.44 4.79 25.86
CA GLN A 90 21.71 5.38 25.45
C GLN A 90 21.55 6.25 24.21
N ALA A 91 20.81 5.78 23.21
CA ALA A 91 20.49 6.53 22.01
C ALA A 91 19.75 7.83 22.36
N ALA A 92 18.74 7.78 23.24
CA ALA A 92 18.02 8.97 23.71
C ALA A 92 18.95 9.99 24.38
N ARG A 93 19.86 9.54 25.25
CA ARG A 93 20.84 10.43 25.91
C ARG A 93 21.82 11.08 24.94
N GLN A 94 22.05 10.47 23.79
CA GLN A 94 22.98 10.98 22.75
C GLN A 94 22.28 11.83 21.69
N SER A 95 20.96 11.71 21.56
CA SER A 95 20.15 12.48 20.61
C SER A 95 19.96 13.93 21.04
N GLY A 96 19.66 14.80 20.09
CA GLY A 96 19.15 16.14 20.35
C GLY A 96 17.67 16.12 20.74
N PRO A 97 17.08 17.30 21.03
CA PRO A 97 15.66 17.43 21.30
C PRO A 97 14.81 16.92 20.14
N ALA A 98 13.75 16.20 20.45
CA ALA A 98 12.78 15.78 19.46
C ALA A 98 11.94 16.97 18.95
N GLN A 99 11.60 16.98 17.69
CA GLN A 99 10.84 18.07 17.04
C GLN A 99 9.34 17.82 17.01
N ASP A 100 8.92 16.57 17.23
CA ASP A 100 7.54 16.08 17.11
C ASP A 100 6.91 15.72 18.46
N VAL A 101 7.34 16.38 19.51
CA VAL A 101 6.94 16.10 20.90
C VAL A 101 5.45 16.29 21.10
N ALA A 102 4.79 15.26 21.62
CA ALA A 102 3.43 15.30 22.13
C ALA A 102 3.32 14.38 23.36
N PRO A 103 2.38 14.62 24.30
CA PRO A 103 2.16 13.71 25.41
C PRO A 103 1.85 12.29 24.93
N LEU A 104 2.42 11.28 25.56
CA LEU A 104 2.10 9.90 25.23
C LEU A 104 0.61 9.61 25.48
N VAL A 105 0.05 8.72 24.66
CA VAL A 105 -1.34 8.31 24.83
C VAL A 105 -1.50 7.53 26.12
N GLU A 106 -2.41 7.98 26.96
CA GLU A 106 -2.80 7.27 28.18
C GLU A 106 -3.87 6.22 27.90
N GLY A 107 -3.94 5.17 28.68
CA GLY A 107 -5.00 4.18 28.54
C GLY A 107 -4.83 2.97 29.44
N SER A 108 -5.78 2.04 29.35
CA SER A 108 -5.77 0.75 30.02
C SER A 108 -5.41 -0.37 29.05
N ALA A 109 -5.15 -1.55 29.61
CA ALA A 109 -4.97 -2.76 28.81
C ALA A 109 -6.28 -3.20 28.14
N GLU A 110 -6.20 -3.64 26.89
CA GLU A 110 -7.26 -4.39 26.21
C GLU A 110 -7.34 -5.82 26.77
N ASP A 111 -8.54 -6.39 26.79
CA ASP A 111 -8.81 -7.71 27.39
C ASP A 111 -8.02 -8.84 26.71
N ASP A 112 -7.70 -8.68 25.42
CA ASP A 112 -6.98 -9.67 24.62
C ASP A 112 -5.45 -9.41 24.52
N PHE A 113 -4.90 -8.46 25.28
CA PHE A 113 -3.48 -8.11 25.23
C PHE A 113 -2.58 -9.32 25.54
N ASP A 114 -3.01 -10.20 26.43
CA ASP A 114 -2.28 -11.42 26.80
C ASP A 114 -2.50 -12.60 25.83
N ALA A 115 -3.35 -12.46 24.83
CA ALA A 115 -3.59 -13.51 23.85
C ALA A 115 -2.32 -13.77 23.00
N PRO A 116 -2.09 -15.02 22.59
CA PRO A 116 -0.97 -15.37 21.74
C PRO A 116 -1.06 -14.70 20.36
N GLY A 117 0.07 -14.67 19.63
CA GLY A 117 0.07 -14.30 18.22
C GLY A 117 -0.82 -15.21 17.39
N ALA A 118 -1.52 -14.62 16.45
CA ALA A 118 -2.27 -15.39 15.45
C ALA A 118 -1.30 -15.98 14.42
N THR A 119 -1.62 -17.16 13.92
CA THR A 119 -0.75 -17.90 13.00
C THR A 119 -1.46 -18.24 11.71
N THR A 120 -0.68 -18.46 10.67
CA THR A 120 -1.11 -19.09 9.42
C THR A 120 -0.25 -20.31 9.13
N GLU A 121 -0.71 -21.14 8.26
CA GLU A 121 -0.01 -22.35 7.81
C GLU A 121 -0.24 -22.57 6.32
N ILE A 122 0.54 -23.44 5.70
CA ILE A 122 0.43 -23.76 4.27
C ILE A 122 -0.98 -24.24 3.86
N GLY A 123 -1.74 -24.79 4.79
CA GLY A 123 -3.12 -25.22 4.59
C GLY A 123 -4.08 -24.10 4.17
N VAL A 124 -3.72 -22.82 4.39
CA VAL A 124 -4.52 -21.69 3.92
C VAL A 124 -4.68 -21.68 2.40
N PHE A 125 -3.73 -22.27 1.66
CA PHE A 125 -3.75 -22.37 0.21
C PHE A 125 -4.41 -23.63 -0.33
N ALA A 126 -5.06 -24.46 0.49
CA ALA A 126 -5.59 -25.77 0.04
C ALA A 126 -6.48 -25.64 -1.22
N ARG A 127 -7.46 -24.72 -1.18
CA ARG A 127 -8.33 -24.44 -2.34
C ARG A 127 -7.54 -23.89 -3.53
N LEU A 128 -6.69 -22.90 -3.31
CA LEU A 128 -5.84 -22.32 -4.35
C LEU A 128 -4.94 -23.37 -5.00
N ALA A 129 -4.38 -24.30 -4.24
CA ALA A 129 -3.52 -25.37 -4.76
C ALA A 129 -4.26 -26.30 -5.74
N ASP A 130 -5.51 -26.65 -5.44
CA ASP A 130 -6.36 -27.45 -6.33
C ASP A 130 -6.70 -26.70 -7.62
N GLU A 131 -7.09 -25.43 -7.51
CA GLU A 131 -7.40 -24.55 -8.64
C GLU A 131 -6.15 -24.31 -9.51
N LEU A 132 -4.99 -24.10 -8.89
CA LEU A 132 -3.69 -23.95 -9.56
C LEU A 132 -3.28 -25.22 -10.30
N ALA A 133 -3.45 -26.39 -9.68
CA ALA A 133 -3.19 -27.67 -10.32
C ALA A 133 -4.11 -27.91 -11.54
N ALA A 134 -5.36 -27.45 -11.49
CA ALA A 134 -6.27 -27.47 -12.63
C ALA A 134 -5.77 -26.52 -13.74
N ALA A 135 -5.36 -25.28 -13.37
CA ALA A 135 -4.84 -24.31 -14.32
C ALA A 135 -3.54 -24.78 -15.03
N PHE A 136 -2.67 -25.53 -14.33
CA PHE A 136 -1.45 -26.09 -14.94
C PHE A 136 -1.74 -27.19 -15.97
N ARG A 137 -2.81 -27.94 -15.80
CA ARG A 137 -3.22 -29.01 -16.74
C ARG A 137 -3.94 -28.47 -17.96
N ASP A 138 -4.51 -27.28 -17.87
CA ASP A 138 -5.22 -26.64 -18.96
C ASP A 138 -4.24 -25.88 -19.86
N PRO A 139 -3.99 -26.34 -21.09
CA PRO A 139 -3.04 -25.66 -22.01
C PRO A 139 -3.50 -24.27 -22.48
N GLY A 140 -4.76 -23.90 -22.18
CA GLY A 140 -5.39 -22.71 -22.75
C GLY A 140 -5.83 -22.90 -24.20
N ALA A 141 -6.53 -21.93 -24.76
CA ALA A 141 -6.90 -21.91 -26.16
C ALA A 141 -5.77 -21.28 -27.00
N GLY A 142 -5.23 -21.99 -27.98
CA GLY A 142 -4.19 -21.51 -28.87
C GLY A 142 -2.76 -21.93 -28.48
N ALA A 143 -1.82 -20.98 -28.43
CA ALA A 143 -0.43 -21.28 -28.09
C ALA A 143 -0.30 -21.76 -26.64
N ARG A 144 0.62 -22.69 -26.40
CA ARG A 144 0.94 -23.20 -25.06
C ARG A 144 1.33 -22.04 -24.12
N GLN A 145 0.69 -22.01 -22.95
CA GLN A 145 0.92 -20.97 -21.93
C GLN A 145 1.73 -21.53 -20.76
N LEU A 146 2.59 -20.70 -20.22
CA LEU A 146 3.35 -20.98 -19.01
C LEU A 146 2.89 -20.03 -17.92
N LEU A 147 2.54 -20.58 -16.76
CA LEU A 147 2.08 -19.83 -15.60
C LEU A 147 3.23 -19.65 -14.61
N TYR A 148 3.41 -18.43 -14.14
CA TYR A 148 4.33 -18.01 -13.10
C TYR A 148 3.54 -17.26 -12.03
N GLY A 149 3.98 -17.32 -10.79
CA GLY A 149 3.34 -16.49 -9.77
C GLY A 149 3.76 -16.84 -8.36
N PHE A 150 3.11 -16.12 -7.46
CA PHE A 150 3.37 -16.16 -6.04
C PHE A 150 2.07 -15.92 -5.27
N ALA A 151 1.87 -16.67 -4.21
CA ALA A 151 0.83 -16.41 -3.22
C ALA A 151 1.48 -16.33 -1.84
N GLU A 152 1.08 -15.33 -1.07
CA GLU A 152 1.51 -15.12 0.30
C GLU A 152 0.31 -14.91 1.21
N HIS A 153 0.35 -15.51 2.37
CA HIS A 153 -0.54 -15.19 3.48
C HIS A 153 0.29 -14.85 4.71
N ARG A 154 0.15 -13.64 5.17
CA ARG A 154 0.83 -13.10 6.34
C ARG A 154 -0.18 -12.75 7.42
N VAL A 155 0.07 -13.17 8.65
CA VAL A 155 -0.70 -12.77 9.81
C VAL A 155 0.27 -12.10 10.79
N ALA A 156 0.21 -10.77 10.85
CA ALA A 156 0.99 -9.98 11.78
C ALA A 156 0.17 -9.69 13.03
N THR A 157 0.69 -10.01 14.21
CA THR A 157 0.11 -9.60 15.48
C THR A 157 1.03 -8.57 16.13
N THR A 158 0.51 -7.38 16.36
CA THR A 158 1.24 -6.26 16.98
C THR A 158 0.75 -6.03 18.40
N TRP A 159 1.68 -5.92 19.33
CA TRP A 159 1.47 -5.47 20.72
C TRP A 159 2.13 -4.11 20.87
N LEU A 160 1.36 -3.15 21.33
CA LEU A 160 1.83 -1.82 21.73
C LEU A 160 1.62 -1.65 23.22
N ALA A 161 2.70 -1.33 23.93
CA ALA A 161 2.66 -1.04 25.35
C ALA A 161 3.42 0.24 25.68
N SER A 162 2.97 1.04 26.64
CA SER A 162 3.66 2.25 27.07
C SER A 162 3.70 2.38 28.59
N SER A 163 4.62 3.22 29.07
CA SER A 163 4.74 3.60 30.51
C SER A 163 3.50 4.31 31.07
N THR A 164 2.63 4.85 30.21
CA THR A 164 1.36 5.49 30.57
C THR A 164 0.22 4.50 30.85
N GLY A 165 0.48 3.21 30.82
CA GLY A 165 -0.51 2.15 31.08
C GLY A 165 -1.20 1.62 29.82
N LEU A 166 -1.01 2.26 28.66
CA LEU A 166 -1.62 1.82 27.42
C LEU A 166 -1.14 0.42 27.02
N ARG A 167 -2.08 -0.46 26.67
CA ARG A 167 -1.86 -1.80 26.12
C ARG A 167 -2.84 -2.04 25.00
N ARG A 168 -2.32 -2.25 23.78
CA ARG A 168 -3.09 -2.50 22.56
C ARG A 168 -2.60 -3.73 21.85
N ARG A 169 -3.50 -4.45 21.27
CA ARG A 169 -3.19 -5.60 20.43
C ARG A 169 -3.99 -5.54 19.13
N TRP A 170 -3.35 -5.86 18.01
CA TRP A 170 -4.01 -5.96 16.73
C TRP A 170 -3.52 -7.16 15.94
N VAL A 171 -4.44 -7.85 15.26
CA VAL A 171 -4.12 -8.96 14.34
C VAL A 171 -4.48 -8.50 12.92
N GLN A 172 -3.47 -8.48 12.06
CA GLN A 172 -3.60 -8.07 10.66
C GLN A 172 -3.32 -9.25 9.73
N PRO A 173 -4.36 -9.95 9.23
CA PRO A 173 -4.20 -10.89 8.12
C PRO A 173 -4.06 -10.13 6.80
N THR A 174 -3.20 -10.62 5.92
CA THR A 174 -2.96 -10.07 4.59
C THR A 174 -2.63 -11.22 3.65
N GLY A 175 -3.43 -11.39 2.61
CA GLY A 175 -3.20 -12.38 1.57
C GLY A 175 -3.07 -11.69 0.21
N THR A 176 -2.10 -12.13 -0.58
CA THR A 176 -1.91 -11.68 -1.96
C THR A 176 -1.69 -12.87 -2.88
N VAL A 177 -2.16 -12.75 -4.09
CA VAL A 177 -1.83 -13.68 -5.17
C VAL A 177 -1.51 -12.90 -6.43
N GLU A 178 -0.43 -13.28 -7.09
CA GLU A 178 -0.04 -12.76 -8.39
C GLU A 178 0.07 -13.91 -9.38
N LEU A 179 -0.50 -13.71 -10.56
CA LEU A 179 -0.41 -14.63 -11.69
C LEU A 179 0.14 -13.89 -12.90
N ASN A 180 1.23 -14.38 -13.43
CA ASN A 180 1.78 -13.97 -14.70
C ASN A 180 1.69 -15.15 -15.67
N ALA A 181 1.15 -14.92 -16.86
CA ALA A 181 1.11 -15.91 -17.93
C ALA A 181 1.97 -15.46 -19.10
N LYS A 182 2.73 -16.38 -19.68
CA LYS A 182 3.57 -16.15 -20.86
C LYS A 182 3.27 -17.18 -21.95
N VAL A 183 3.47 -16.79 -23.20
CA VAL A 183 3.43 -17.72 -24.32
C VAL A 183 4.73 -18.50 -24.38
N ALA A 184 4.69 -19.84 -24.42
CA ALA A 184 5.86 -20.70 -24.29
C ALA A 184 6.90 -20.48 -25.43
N ASP A 185 6.43 -20.23 -26.64
CA ASP A 185 7.29 -20.05 -27.82
C ASP A 185 7.68 -18.57 -28.04
N ASP A 186 7.14 -17.65 -27.21
CA ASP A 186 7.42 -16.21 -27.28
C ASP A 186 7.21 -15.58 -25.89
N LEU A 187 8.24 -15.62 -25.04
CA LEU A 187 8.18 -15.11 -23.68
C LEU A 187 8.03 -13.60 -23.56
N THR A 188 8.11 -12.86 -24.67
CA THR A 188 7.84 -11.41 -24.71
C THR A 188 6.34 -11.12 -24.61
N ARG A 189 5.51 -12.10 -24.98
CA ARG A 189 4.06 -12.04 -24.81
C ARG A 189 3.68 -12.50 -23.43
N SER A 190 3.31 -11.57 -22.60
CA SER A 190 2.97 -11.80 -21.20
C SER A 190 1.73 -11.02 -20.79
N ALA A 191 1.06 -11.51 -19.75
CA ALA A 191 -0.05 -10.85 -19.09
C ALA A 191 0.02 -11.09 -17.59
N TRP A 192 -0.39 -10.10 -16.80
CA TRP A 192 -0.41 -10.14 -15.35
C TRP A 192 -1.81 -9.87 -14.82
N ALA A 193 -2.18 -10.55 -13.74
CA ALA A 193 -3.31 -10.21 -12.88
C ALA A 193 -2.98 -10.58 -11.44
N GLY A 194 -3.52 -9.84 -10.49
CA GLY A 194 -3.34 -10.10 -9.07
C GLY A 194 -4.61 -9.82 -8.28
N ALA A 195 -4.68 -10.37 -7.07
CA ALA A 195 -5.77 -10.13 -6.14
C ALA A 195 -5.25 -10.03 -4.71
N TYR A 196 -5.92 -9.18 -3.93
CA TYR A 196 -5.82 -9.13 -2.49
C TYR A 196 -6.94 -9.97 -1.86
N THR A 197 -6.63 -10.66 -0.78
CA THR A 197 -7.56 -11.42 0.05
C THR A 197 -7.14 -11.34 1.51
N THR A 198 -8.02 -11.73 2.42
CA THR A 198 -7.68 -11.80 3.85
C THR A 198 -7.19 -13.19 4.26
N ASP A 199 -7.74 -14.23 3.65
CA ASP A 199 -7.56 -15.63 4.08
C ASP A 199 -7.76 -16.68 2.97
N PHE A 200 -7.77 -16.24 1.70
CA PHE A 200 -7.98 -17.06 0.50
C PHE A 200 -9.37 -17.70 0.37
N THR A 201 -10.30 -17.45 1.28
CA THR A 201 -11.67 -18.01 1.18
C THR A 201 -12.53 -17.29 0.15
N ASP A 202 -12.27 -16.01 -0.08
CA ASP A 202 -12.99 -15.14 -1.03
C ASP A 202 -12.27 -14.94 -2.36
N LEU A 203 -11.18 -15.70 -2.61
CA LEU A 203 -10.41 -15.62 -3.83
C LEU A 203 -11.10 -16.41 -4.97
N ASP A 204 -11.31 -15.76 -6.11
CA ASP A 204 -11.73 -16.40 -7.36
C ASP A 204 -10.51 -16.56 -8.29
N PHE A 205 -9.69 -17.57 -8.03
CA PHE A 205 -8.50 -17.84 -8.84
C PHE A 205 -8.82 -18.28 -10.27
N PRO A 206 -9.90 -19.04 -10.56
CA PRO A 206 -10.36 -19.27 -11.92
C PRO A 206 -10.61 -17.98 -12.71
N ALA A 207 -11.24 -16.95 -12.12
CA ALA A 207 -11.43 -15.66 -12.78
C ALA A 207 -10.10 -14.94 -13.08
N ILE A 208 -9.13 -14.97 -12.16
CA ILE A 208 -7.78 -14.43 -12.39
C ILE A 208 -7.10 -15.15 -13.54
N THR A 209 -7.20 -16.47 -13.59
CA THR A 209 -6.63 -17.30 -14.66
C THR A 209 -7.30 -17.00 -16.00
N ALA A 210 -8.62 -16.87 -16.03
CA ALA A 210 -9.37 -16.52 -17.24
C ALA A 210 -8.95 -15.13 -17.77
N GLU A 211 -8.74 -14.17 -16.88
CA GLU A 211 -8.32 -12.82 -17.25
C GLU A 211 -6.93 -12.79 -17.89
N VAL A 212 -5.91 -13.41 -17.30
CA VAL A 212 -4.58 -13.44 -17.93
C VAL A 212 -4.60 -14.17 -19.26
N ARG A 213 -5.41 -15.21 -19.41
CA ARG A 213 -5.58 -15.93 -20.67
C ARG A 213 -6.26 -15.09 -21.74
N ARG A 214 -7.30 -14.34 -21.36
CA ARG A 214 -7.97 -13.39 -22.23
C ARG A 214 -6.97 -12.35 -22.76
N ARG A 215 -6.15 -11.77 -21.89
CA ARG A 215 -5.10 -10.80 -22.23
C ARG A 215 -4.03 -11.40 -23.14
N LEU A 216 -3.58 -12.63 -22.87
CA LEU A 216 -2.68 -13.33 -23.79
C LEU A 216 -3.32 -13.63 -25.15
N GLY A 217 -4.62 -13.86 -25.21
CA GLY A 217 -5.37 -13.98 -26.47
C GLY A 217 -5.23 -12.71 -27.32
N TRP A 218 -5.35 -11.54 -26.72
CA TRP A 218 -5.16 -10.25 -27.40
C TRP A 218 -3.73 -10.04 -27.92
N SER A 219 -2.73 -10.65 -27.29
CA SER A 219 -1.33 -10.54 -27.71
C SER A 219 -0.98 -11.35 -28.97
N GLN A 220 -1.92 -12.11 -29.55
CA GLN A 220 -1.71 -12.80 -30.83
C GLN A 220 -1.46 -11.81 -31.98
N ARG A 221 -2.07 -10.64 -31.93
CA ARG A 221 -1.82 -9.54 -32.86
C ARG A 221 -0.94 -8.50 -32.17
N GLN A 222 0.26 -8.35 -32.67
CA GLN A 222 1.21 -7.34 -32.19
C GLN A 222 1.24 -6.15 -33.16
N LEU A 223 1.20 -4.95 -32.63
CA LEU A 223 1.15 -3.70 -33.34
C LEU A 223 2.22 -2.76 -32.78
N GLU A 224 2.71 -1.85 -33.58
CA GLU A 224 3.62 -0.80 -33.14
C GLU A 224 2.92 0.55 -33.16
N LEU A 225 3.03 1.29 -32.08
CA LEU A 225 2.57 2.66 -31.98
C LEU A 225 3.74 3.59 -31.60
N PRO A 226 3.79 4.80 -32.15
CA PRO A 226 4.76 5.80 -31.74
C PRO A 226 4.50 6.29 -30.31
N ALA A 227 5.49 6.91 -29.69
CA ALA A 227 5.27 7.72 -28.51
C ALA A 227 4.26 8.84 -28.80
N GLY A 228 3.44 9.20 -27.82
CA GLY A 228 2.39 10.20 -28.03
C GLY A 228 1.41 10.25 -26.86
N ARG A 229 0.33 10.98 -27.06
CA ARG A 229 -0.77 11.08 -26.09
C ARG A 229 -1.97 10.28 -26.60
N TYR A 230 -2.52 9.44 -25.73
CA TYR A 230 -3.59 8.52 -26.09
C TYR A 230 -4.73 8.60 -25.08
N GLU A 231 -5.97 8.54 -25.55
CA GLU A 231 -7.06 8.17 -24.66
C GLU A 231 -6.75 6.80 -24.08
N THR A 232 -6.80 6.68 -22.76
CA THR A 232 -6.33 5.47 -22.07
C THR A 232 -7.30 5.05 -20.97
N ILE A 233 -7.68 3.79 -21.00
CA ILE A 233 -8.40 3.15 -19.90
C ILE A 233 -7.39 2.53 -18.96
N LEU A 234 -7.46 2.91 -17.69
CA LEU A 234 -6.69 2.33 -16.61
C LEU A 234 -7.59 1.41 -15.79
N PRO A 235 -7.25 0.12 -15.64
CA PRO A 235 -7.96 -0.77 -14.71
C PRO A 235 -7.67 -0.38 -13.25
N PRO A 236 -8.45 -0.91 -12.29
CA PRO A 236 -8.31 -0.59 -10.87
C PRO A 236 -6.88 -0.72 -10.32
N SER A 237 -6.12 -1.73 -10.75
CA SER A 237 -4.72 -1.92 -10.31
C SER A 237 -3.81 -0.77 -10.72
N ALA A 238 -3.89 -0.32 -11.97
CA ALA A 238 -3.09 0.80 -12.47
C ALA A 238 -3.52 2.15 -11.87
N VAL A 239 -4.82 2.33 -11.61
CA VAL A 239 -5.32 3.50 -10.87
C VAL A 239 -4.73 3.51 -9.47
N GLY A 240 -4.74 2.38 -8.77
CA GLY A 240 -4.21 2.27 -7.42
C GLY A 240 -2.71 2.55 -7.37
N ASP A 241 -1.93 2.07 -8.33
CA ASP A 241 -0.49 2.35 -8.41
C ASP A 241 -0.21 3.87 -8.41
N LEU A 242 -1.01 4.66 -9.10
CA LEU A 242 -0.86 6.12 -9.16
C LEU A 242 -1.45 6.83 -7.94
N MET A 243 -2.60 6.36 -7.42
CA MET A 243 -3.26 6.98 -6.27
C MET A 243 -2.50 6.76 -4.97
N ILE A 244 -1.79 5.65 -4.81
CA ILE A 244 -0.93 5.42 -3.65
C ILE A 244 0.21 6.45 -3.62
N TYR A 245 0.90 6.68 -4.75
CA TYR A 245 1.89 7.76 -4.84
C TYR A 245 1.31 9.11 -4.40
N MET A 246 0.11 9.43 -4.89
CA MET A 246 -0.55 10.69 -4.51
C MET A 246 -0.82 10.75 -3.00
N ALA A 247 -1.42 9.70 -2.43
CA ALA A 247 -1.79 9.67 -1.01
C ALA A 247 -0.55 9.75 -0.08
N LEU A 248 0.56 9.09 -0.44
CA LEU A 248 1.80 9.13 0.33
C LEU A 248 2.50 10.50 0.30
N THR A 249 2.20 11.37 -0.67
CA THR A 249 2.73 12.74 -0.74
C THR A 249 1.80 13.78 -0.12
N MET A 250 0.62 13.37 0.38
CA MET A 250 -0.32 14.25 1.08
C MET A 250 0.07 14.46 2.54
N GLU A 251 1.28 14.94 2.77
CA GLU A 251 1.87 15.18 4.10
C GLU A 251 1.83 16.67 4.42
N GLY A 252 1.32 17.02 5.60
CA GLY A 252 1.07 18.40 5.97
C GLY A 252 2.35 19.22 6.10
N ARG A 253 3.36 18.77 6.84
CA ARG A 253 4.60 19.51 7.06
C ARG A 253 5.34 19.79 5.76
N THR A 254 5.61 18.76 4.97
CA THR A 254 6.28 18.90 3.66
C THR A 254 5.51 19.80 2.70
N THR A 255 4.17 19.81 2.82
CA THR A 255 3.31 20.71 2.03
C THR A 255 3.48 22.16 2.44
N HIS A 256 3.49 22.49 3.74
CA HIS A 256 3.74 23.86 4.22
C HIS A 256 5.16 24.34 3.89
N GLU A 257 6.12 23.43 3.78
CA GLU A 257 7.49 23.73 3.36
C GLU A 257 7.65 23.92 1.84
N GLY A 258 6.56 23.84 1.06
CA GLY A 258 6.60 24.06 -0.38
C GLY A 258 7.16 22.88 -1.19
N ARG A 259 7.25 21.68 -0.60
CA ARG A 259 7.95 20.51 -1.19
C ARG A 259 7.05 19.50 -1.88
N THR A 260 5.72 19.70 -1.87
CA THR A 260 4.76 18.77 -2.49
C THR A 260 3.87 19.46 -3.51
N ALA A 261 3.18 18.69 -4.31
CA ALA A 261 2.18 19.19 -5.26
C ALA A 261 0.92 19.77 -4.59
N PHE A 262 0.80 19.64 -3.28
CA PHE A 262 -0.28 20.19 -2.46
C PHE A 262 0.07 21.50 -1.80
N SER A 263 1.28 22.00 -2.05
CA SER A 263 1.77 23.30 -1.56
C SER A 263 1.14 24.46 -2.33
N ALA A 264 0.87 25.56 -1.63
CA ALA A 264 0.48 26.83 -2.21
C ALA A 264 1.52 27.92 -1.88
N PRO A 265 1.56 29.04 -2.61
CA PRO A 265 2.50 30.12 -2.32
C PRO A 265 2.40 30.66 -0.89
N GLY A 266 3.53 31.03 -0.31
CA GLY A 266 3.58 31.66 1.02
C GLY A 266 3.54 30.68 2.21
N GLY A 267 3.78 29.39 1.97
CA GLY A 267 3.75 28.35 3.03
C GLY A 267 2.33 27.88 3.33
N ASP A 268 1.40 28.14 2.44
CA ASP A 268 0.00 27.70 2.53
C ASP A 268 -0.18 26.34 1.81
N THR A 269 -1.37 25.78 1.90
CA THR A 269 -1.74 24.49 1.30
C THR A 269 -2.86 24.67 0.28
N ARG A 270 -3.02 23.70 -0.59
CA ARG A 270 -4.14 23.62 -1.56
C ARG A 270 -5.39 22.95 -0.97
N LEU A 271 -5.51 22.82 0.35
CA LEU A 271 -6.72 22.34 1.00
C LEU A 271 -7.91 23.21 0.58
N GLY A 272 -9.03 22.56 0.21
CA GLY A 272 -10.22 23.21 -0.33
C GLY A 272 -10.18 23.49 -1.83
N GLU A 273 -9.04 23.26 -2.51
CA GLU A 273 -9.00 23.39 -3.98
C GLU A 273 -9.74 22.24 -4.65
N ARG A 274 -10.60 22.55 -5.60
CA ARG A 274 -11.31 21.57 -6.40
C ARG A 274 -10.41 21.08 -7.53
N LEU A 275 -10.06 19.79 -7.52
CA LEU A 275 -9.25 19.15 -8.57
C LEU A 275 -10.07 18.75 -9.78
N THR A 276 -11.27 18.23 -9.57
CA THR A 276 -12.12 17.71 -10.65
C THR A 276 -13.59 17.98 -10.36
N ASN A 277 -14.42 18.04 -11.42
CA ASN A 277 -15.88 18.14 -11.29
C ASN A 277 -16.56 16.79 -11.13
N LEU A 278 -15.82 15.69 -11.27
CA LEU A 278 -16.34 14.36 -10.97
C LEU A 278 -16.47 14.17 -9.45
N PRO A 279 -17.49 13.46 -8.96
CA PRO A 279 -17.71 13.23 -7.54
C PRO A 279 -16.73 12.19 -6.98
N LEU A 280 -15.43 12.44 -7.16
CA LEU A 280 -14.36 11.54 -6.71
C LEU A 280 -14.08 11.73 -5.22
N THR A 281 -14.15 10.64 -4.48
CA THR A 281 -13.73 10.60 -3.07
C THR A 281 -12.62 9.55 -2.92
N LEU A 282 -11.41 10.02 -2.59
CA LEU A 282 -10.27 9.20 -2.22
C LEU A 282 -10.17 9.18 -0.71
N TYR A 283 -10.20 8.01 -0.10
CA TYR A 283 -10.20 7.89 1.35
C TYR A 283 -9.47 6.66 1.86
N SER A 284 -9.08 6.71 3.13
CA SER A 284 -8.68 5.57 3.93
C SER A 284 -9.69 5.36 5.07
N ASP A 285 -9.99 4.10 5.41
CA ASP A 285 -10.95 3.77 6.46
C ASP A 285 -10.52 2.47 7.15
N PRO A 286 -10.06 2.53 8.42
CA PRO A 286 -9.65 1.34 9.16
C PRO A 286 -10.74 0.27 9.29
N ALA A 287 -11.99 0.66 9.18
CA ALA A 287 -13.16 -0.22 9.29
C ALA A 287 -13.68 -0.72 7.93
N ALA A 288 -13.02 -0.37 6.81
CA ALA A 288 -13.49 -0.75 5.47
C ALA A 288 -13.62 -2.26 5.32
N THR A 289 -14.81 -2.72 4.91
CA THR A 289 -15.10 -4.15 4.77
C THR A 289 -14.15 -4.82 3.79
N GLY A 290 -13.49 -5.90 4.22
CA GLY A 290 -12.53 -6.65 3.43
C GLY A 290 -11.17 -5.95 3.25
N LEU A 291 -10.97 -4.75 3.82
CA LEU A 291 -9.74 -3.95 3.75
C LEU A 291 -9.38 -3.33 5.12
N ARG A 292 -9.79 -3.99 6.21
CA ARG A 292 -9.55 -3.47 7.59
C ARG A 292 -8.07 -3.32 7.86
N THR A 293 -7.75 -2.26 8.61
CA THR A 293 -6.40 -1.96 9.10
C THR A 293 -6.40 -1.72 10.61
N SER A 294 -5.24 -1.45 11.19
CA SER A 294 -5.11 -1.20 12.63
C SER A 294 -6.04 -0.05 13.08
N PRO A 295 -6.79 -0.24 14.18
CA PRO A 295 -7.64 0.82 14.74
C PRO A 295 -6.85 1.86 15.55
N PHE A 296 -5.53 1.71 15.67
CA PHE A 296 -4.63 2.64 16.33
C PHE A 296 -3.31 2.77 15.57
N LEU A 297 -2.67 3.91 15.69
CA LEU A 297 -1.35 4.13 15.11
C LEU A 297 -0.29 3.32 15.89
N ALA A 298 0.61 2.67 15.15
CA ALA A 298 1.76 1.97 15.68
C ALA A 298 2.97 2.19 14.76
N THR A 299 3.95 2.97 15.21
CA THR A 299 5.18 3.24 14.44
C THR A 299 6.40 3.18 15.34
N SER A 300 7.49 2.61 14.82
CA SER A 300 8.79 2.58 15.50
C SER A 300 9.69 3.78 15.18
N ALA A 301 9.29 4.62 14.22
CA ALA A 301 10.06 5.80 13.81
C ALA A 301 9.14 6.97 13.48
N SER A 302 9.58 8.18 13.80
CA SER A 302 8.92 9.41 13.38
C SER A 302 9.33 9.79 11.96
N HIS A 303 8.36 10.29 11.20
CA HIS A 303 8.54 10.89 9.86
C HIS A 303 7.43 11.93 9.62
N ASP A 304 7.40 12.56 8.43
CA ASP A 304 6.52 13.70 8.16
C ASP A 304 5.02 13.44 8.32
N SER A 305 4.59 12.17 8.23
CA SER A 305 3.16 11.78 8.37
C SER A 305 2.85 10.96 9.63
N ALA A 306 3.84 10.54 10.42
CA ALA A 306 3.62 9.79 11.67
C ALA A 306 4.69 10.09 12.72
N SER A 307 4.31 10.12 13.99
CA SER A 307 5.19 10.34 15.12
C SER A 307 5.16 9.17 16.11
N VAL A 308 6.30 8.83 16.70
CA VAL A 308 6.35 7.82 17.77
C VAL A 308 5.54 8.25 19.00
N PHE A 309 5.36 9.56 19.22
CA PHE A 309 4.49 10.07 20.27
C PHE A 309 3.01 9.81 20.02
N ASP A 310 2.62 9.52 18.77
CA ASP A 310 1.23 9.24 18.39
C ASP A 310 0.89 7.74 18.50
N ASN A 311 1.80 6.91 18.97
CA ASN A 311 1.53 5.49 19.19
C ASN A 311 0.33 5.29 20.11
N GLY A 312 -0.65 4.53 19.65
CA GLY A 312 -1.89 4.25 20.35
C GLY A 312 -3.02 5.26 20.10
N VAL A 313 -2.79 6.35 19.35
CA VAL A 313 -3.88 7.24 18.93
C VAL A 313 -4.83 6.45 18.01
N PRO A 314 -6.16 6.50 18.25
CA PRO A 314 -7.11 5.84 17.38
C PRO A 314 -7.03 6.34 15.95
N THR A 315 -7.00 5.41 14.99
CA THR A 315 -7.15 5.73 13.57
C THR A 315 -8.63 5.86 13.22
N HIS A 316 -8.93 6.62 12.18
CA HIS A 316 -10.29 6.88 11.74
C HIS A 316 -10.34 7.08 10.23
N ARG A 317 -11.54 7.12 9.67
CA ARG A 317 -11.71 7.43 8.25
C ARG A 317 -11.20 8.84 7.94
N VAL A 318 -10.39 8.93 6.89
CA VAL A 318 -9.88 10.20 6.33
C VAL A 318 -10.25 10.25 4.86
N ASP A 319 -11.01 11.27 4.47
CA ASP A 319 -11.28 11.58 3.08
C ASP A 319 -10.17 12.53 2.59
N TRP A 320 -9.20 12.01 1.83
CA TRP A 320 -8.08 12.77 1.24
C TRP A 320 -8.57 13.72 0.15
N LEU A 321 -9.43 13.20 -0.71
CA LEU A 321 -10.27 13.98 -1.62
C LEU A 321 -11.73 13.74 -1.22
N SER A 322 -12.52 14.78 -1.18
CA SER A 322 -13.94 14.70 -0.94
C SER A 322 -14.68 15.39 -2.10
N ASP A 323 -15.50 14.63 -2.82
CA ASP A 323 -16.26 15.15 -3.97
C ASP A 323 -15.40 15.98 -4.95
N GLY A 324 -14.21 15.46 -5.28
CA GLY A 324 -13.25 16.10 -6.19
C GLY A 324 -12.46 17.26 -5.61
N THR A 325 -12.54 17.54 -4.32
CA THR A 325 -11.86 18.63 -3.62
C THR A 325 -10.78 18.07 -2.70
N ILE A 326 -9.60 18.68 -2.63
CA ILE A 326 -8.53 18.33 -1.68
C ILE A 326 -9.05 18.63 -0.26
N ASN A 327 -9.16 17.60 0.59
CA ASN A 327 -9.87 17.72 1.86
C ASN A 327 -8.98 17.49 3.08
N ALA A 328 -7.93 16.68 2.99
CA ALA A 328 -7.06 16.38 4.13
C ALA A 328 -5.59 16.22 3.71
N LEU A 329 -4.70 16.48 4.65
CA LEU A 329 -3.29 16.13 4.62
C LEU A 329 -2.96 15.38 5.90
N ALA A 330 -1.99 14.47 5.87
CA ALA A 330 -1.54 13.74 7.06
C ALA A 330 -0.77 14.67 8.00
N TYR A 331 -1.16 14.70 9.26
CA TYR A 331 -0.51 15.49 10.31
C TYR A 331 -0.33 14.66 11.58
N PRO A 332 0.89 14.38 12.03
CA PRO A 332 1.16 14.01 13.42
C PRO A 332 0.62 15.08 14.39
N ARG A 333 0.27 14.71 15.63
CA ARG A 333 -0.32 15.66 16.60
C ARG A 333 0.51 16.93 16.81
N ALA A 334 1.84 16.79 16.93
CA ALA A 334 2.73 17.93 17.09
C ALA A 334 2.69 18.87 15.86
N ALA A 335 2.78 18.32 14.65
CA ALA A 335 2.71 19.09 13.43
C ALA A 335 1.33 19.75 13.24
N ALA A 336 0.25 19.05 13.59
CA ALA A 336 -1.10 19.60 13.58
C ALA A 336 -1.23 20.82 14.50
N GLN A 337 -0.68 20.74 15.70
CA GLN A 337 -0.69 21.85 16.66
C GLN A 337 0.14 23.05 16.17
N GLU A 338 1.34 22.78 15.63
CA GLU A 338 2.24 23.82 15.14
C GLU A 338 1.68 24.57 13.91
N LEU A 339 1.06 23.82 12.99
CA LEU A 339 0.63 24.33 11.69
C LEU A 339 -0.86 24.68 11.62
N GLY A 340 -1.58 24.56 12.75
CA GLY A 340 -3.01 24.89 12.84
C GLY A 340 -3.94 23.87 12.16
N GLY A 341 -3.45 22.63 11.95
CA GLY A 341 -4.21 21.52 11.41
C GLY A 341 -4.91 20.68 12.50
N GLN A 342 -5.38 19.50 12.07
CA GLN A 342 -5.90 18.47 12.97
C GLN A 342 -5.07 17.19 12.80
N PHE A 343 -4.93 16.40 13.87
CA PHE A 343 -4.31 15.09 13.75
C PHE A 343 -5.02 14.27 12.68
N THR A 344 -4.24 13.81 11.71
CA THR A 344 -4.72 13.01 10.59
C THR A 344 -3.74 11.87 10.36
N PRO A 345 -4.13 10.61 10.66
CA PRO A 345 -3.23 9.48 10.51
C PRO A 345 -2.91 9.23 9.04
N PRO A 346 -1.70 8.69 8.72
CA PRO A 346 -1.37 8.29 7.36
C PRO A 346 -2.28 7.15 6.86
N PRO A 347 -2.43 6.97 5.53
CA PRO A 347 -3.22 5.88 4.98
C PRO A 347 -2.54 4.52 5.20
N ASP A 348 -3.30 3.50 5.61
CA ASP A 348 -2.88 2.07 5.65
C ASP A 348 -3.77 1.18 4.76
N ASN A 349 -4.86 1.74 4.23
CA ASN A 349 -5.61 1.28 3.07
C ASN A 349 -6.00 2.48 2.22
N LEU A 350 -6.41 2.25 0.98
CA LEU A 350 -6.80 3.34 0.10
C LEU A 350 -7.94 2.93 -0.84
N LEU A 351 -8.98 3.74 -0.84
CA LEU A 351 -10.18 3.52 -1.64
C LEU A 351 -10.51 4.76 -2.46
N LEU A 352 -10.84 4.58 -3.73
CA LEU A 352 -11.35 5.65 -4.60
C LEU A 352 -12.76 5.29 -5.07
N THR A 353 -13.71 6.23 -4.98
CA THR A 353 -15.05 6.06 -5.52
C THR A 353 -15.45 7.22 -6.41
N GLY A 354 -16.26 6.94 -7.43
CA GLY A 354 -16.86 7.94 -8.34
C GLY A 354 -18.31 8.30 -7.97
N GLY A 355 -18.71 8.05 -6.72
CA GLY A 355 -20.10 8.26 -6.28
C GLY A 355 -21.07 7.17 -6.77
N SER A 356 -22.35 7.35 -6.50
CA SER A 356 -23.40 6.35 -6.79
C SER A 356 -23.67 6.10 -8.28
N SER A 357 -23.26 7.00 -9.15
CA SER A 357 -23.42 6.88 -10.62
C SER A 357 -22.29 6.09 -11.30
N ALA A 358 -21.18 5.87 -10.60
CA ALA A 358 -20.02 5.13 -11.11
C ALA A 358 -20.25 3.62 -10.99
N THR A 359 -21.03 3.05 -11.90
CA THR A 359 -21.43 1.62 -11.91
C THR A 359 -20.90 0.84 -13.09
N ALA A 360 -20.26 1.49 -14.07
CA ALA A 360 -19.77 0.87 -15.28
C ALA A 360 -18.62 -0.10 -14.99
N ALA A 361 -18.65 -1.28 -15.62
CA ALA A 361 -17.52 -2.20 -15.63
C ALA A 361 -16.43 -1.67 -16.58
N ILE A 362 -15.23 -2.22 -16.50
CA ILE A 362 -14.14 -1.84 -17.41
C ILE A 362 -14.49 -2.14 -18.88
N GLU A 363 -15.24 -3.20 -19.12
CA GLU A 363 -15.73 -3.59 -20.43
C GLU A 363 -16.68 -2.53 -21.04
N ASP A 364 -17.48 -1.85 -20.20
CA ASP A 364 -18.34 -0.76 -20.63
C ASP A 364 -17.54 0.47 -21.07
N LEU A 365 -16.42 0.77 -20.37
CA LEU A 365 -15.52 1.85 -20.75
C LEU A 365 -14.83 1.50 -22.09
N VAL A 366 -14.36 0.26 -22.23
CA VAL A 366 -13.78 -0.23 -23.50
C VAL A 366 -14.77 -0.10 -24.63
N ALA A 367 -16.02 -0.55 -24.45
CA ALA A 367 -17.07 -0.52 -25.49
C ALA A 367 -17.43 0.89 -25.98
N ARG A 368 -17.17 1.93 -25.14
CA ARG A 368 -17.44 3.34 -25.49
C ARG A 368 -16.23 4.07 -26.08
N THR A 369 -15.06 3.42 -26.11
CA THR A 369 -13.83 4.03 -26.62
C THR A 369 -13.70 3.77 -28.12
N ASP A 370 -13.76 4.83 -28.92
CA ASP A 370 -13.61 4.73 -30.38
C ASP A 370 -12.18 4.34 -30.76
N ARG A 371 -11.18 5.03 -30.19
CA ARG A 371 -9.76 4.68 -30.32
C ARG A 371 -8.96 5.10 -29.09
N GLY A 372 -8.22 4.16 -28.51
CA GLY A 372 -7.46 4.41 -27.31
C GLY A 372 -6.57 3.24 -26.91
N LEU A 373 -6.09 3.25 -25.68
CA LEU A 373 -5.29 2.17 -25.09
C LEU A 373 -6.00 1.62 -23.84
N LEU A 374 -5.93 0.31 -23.66
CA LEU A 374 -6.14 -0.34 -22.37
C LEU A 374 -4.76 -0.65 -21.77
N LEU A 375 -4.42 -0.01 -20.68
CA LEU A 375 -3.10 -0.09 -20.03
C LEU A 375 -3.21 -0.87 -18.72
N THR A 376 -2.91 -2.17 -18.75
CA THR A 376 -3.25 -3.09 -17.66
C THR A 376 -2.20 -3.21 -16.58
N CYS A 377 -0.97 -2.77 -16.80
CA CYS A 377 0.10 -2.88 -15.82
C CYS A 377 1.08 -1.70 -15.93
N LEU A 378 1.28 -1.00 -14.82
CA LEU A 378 2.33 -0.01 -14.62
C LEU A 378 3.46 -0.64 -13.81
N TRP A 379 4.69 -0.19 -14.08
CA TRP A 379 5.87 -0.77 -13.44
C TRP A 379 7.00 0.25 -13.31
N TYR A 380 7.80 0.07 -12.26
CA TYR A 380 9.00 0.87 -12.03
C TYR A 380 8.71 2.38 -12.02
N ILE A 381 7.68 2.74 -11.27
CA ILE A 381 7.23 4.13 -11.14
C ILE A 381 8.21 4.88 -10.23
N ARG A 382 8.59 6.10 -10.62
CA ARG A 382 9.46 6.98 -9.84
C ARG A 382 8.97 8.41 -9.94
N GLU A 383 9.09 9.12 -8.84
CA GLU A 383 8.87 10.57 -8.81
C GLU A 383 10.01 11.29 -9.52
N VAL A 384 9.67 12.22 -10.39
CA VAL A 384 10.60 13.05 -11.16
C VAL A 384 10.61 14.47 -10.61
N GLU A 385 9.44 14.98 -10.26
CA GLU A 385 9.27 16.36 -9.81
C GLU A 385 8.18 16.41 -8.71
N PRO A 386 8.56 16.62 -7.42
CA PRO A 386 7.63 16.57 -6.28
C PRO A 386 6.56 17.65 -6.32
N THR A 387 6.89 18.87 -6.74
CA THR A 387 5.98 20.01 -6.68
C THR A 387 4.84 19.96 -7.69
N SER A 388 4.96 19.09 -8.69
CA SER A 388 3.87 18.74 -9.62
C SER A 388 3.39 17.28 -9.47
N LEU A 389 4.07 16.53 -8.63
CA LEU A 389 3.94 15.07 -8.53
C LEU A 389 4.05 14.40 -9.90
N LEU A 390 5.03 14.85 -10.71
CA LEU A 390 5.29 14.20 -11.98
C LEU A 390 5.96 12.85 -11.75
N LEU A 391 5.29 11.80 -12.19
CA LEU A 391 5.78 10.44 -12.14
C LEU A 391 6.24 9.98 -13.52
N THR A 392 7.31 9.21 -13.56
CA THR A 392 7.72 8.44 -14.73
C THR A 392 7.66 6.96 -14.40
N GLY A 393 7.37 6.12 -15.37
CA GLY A 393 7.36 4.69 -15.19
C GLY A 393 7.34 3.96 -16.53
N LEU A 394 7.25 2.64 -16.48
CA LEU A 394 7.18 1.76 -17.64
C LEU A 394 5.82 1.10 -17.70
N THR A 395 5.34 0.84 -18.90
CA THR A 395 4.27 -0.14 -19.13
C THR A 395 4.88 -1.53 -19.25
N ARG A 396 4.14 -2.55 -18.84
CA ARG A 396 4.57 -3.94 -18.89
C ARG A 396 3.36 -4.87 -18.93
N ASP A 397 3.55 -6.09 -19.41
CA ASP A 397 2.57 -7.19 -19.31
C ASP A 397 1.16 -6.83 -19.84
N GLY A 398 1.05 -5.88 -20.76
CA GLY A 398 -0.18 -5.59 -21.44
C GLY A 398 -0.50 -4.11 -21.65
N VAL A 399 -0.19 -3.64 -22.84
CA VAL A 399 -0.78 -2.43 -23.43
C VAL A 399 -1.53 -2.86 -24.68
N TYR A 400 -2.82 -2.56 -24.75
CA TYR A 400 -3.67 -3.04 -25.83
C TYR A 400 -4.31 -1.86 -26.55
N LEU A 401 -4.31 -1.93 -27.90
CA LEU A 401 -5.01 -0.96 -28.73
C LEU A 401 -6.51 -1.25 -28.72
N LEU A 402 -7.29 -0.20 -28.52
CA LEU A 402 -8.75 -0.20 -28.65
C LEU A 402 -9.14 0.49 -29.94
N GLU A 403 -10.04 -0.12 -30.73
CA GLU A 403 -10.67 0.49 -31.89
C GLU A 403 -12.13 0.04 -32.00
N GLY A 404 -13.04 0.99 -32.12
CA GLY A 404 -14.47 0.73 -32.27
C GLY A 404 -15.10 -0.03 -31.10
N GLY A 405 -14.60 0.20 -29.88
CA GLY A 405 -15.11 -0.46 -28.67
C GLY A 405 -14.55 -1.85 -28.42
N GLU A 406 -13.54 -2.29 -29.14
CA GLU A 406 -12.95 -3.63 -29.02
C GLU A 406 -11.43 -3.57 -28.86
N VAL A 407 -10.85 -4.58 -28.20
CA VAL A 407 -9.40 -4.78 -28.14
C VAL A 407 -8.94 -5.42 -29.44
N VAL A 408 -8.11 -4.71 -30.22
CA VAL A 408 -7.65 -5.19 -31.54
C VAL A 408 -6.27 -5.84 -31.52
N GLY A 409 -5.47 -5.64 -30.47
CA GLY A 409 -4.16 -6.28 -30.33
C GLY A 409 -3.29 -5.64 -29.27
N GLN A 410 -2.17 -6.30 -28.96
CA GLN A 410 -1.13 -5.78 -28.06
C GLN A 410 -0.23 -4.79 -28.81
N VAL A 411 0.14 -3.71 -28.16
CA VAL A 411 1.14 -2.76 -28.67
C VAL A 411 2.45 -2.86 -27.88
N ASN A 412 3.49 -2.22 -28.41
CA ASN A 412 4.79 -2.10 -27.74
C ASN A 412 4.66 -1.43 -26.37
N ASN A 413 5.65 -1.66 -25.50
CA ASN A 413 5.74 -0.99 -24.23
C ASN A 413 6.21 0.46 -24.37
N PHE A 414 5.86 1.27 -23.40
CA PHE A 414 6.21 2.69 -23.32
C PHE A 414 6.83 3.03 -21.96
N ARG A 415 7.59 4.13 -21.97
CA ARG A 415 7.75 4.96 -20.78
C ARG A 415 6.58 5.95 -20.76
N PHE A 416 6.00 6.14 -19.61
CA PHE A 416 5.00 7.20 -19.40
C PHE A 416 5.54 8.28 -18.47
N ASN A 417 4.98 9.48 -18.60
CA ASN A 417 5.19 10.60 -17.68
C ASN A 417 3.84 11.22 -17.38
N GLU A 418 3.35 11.04 -16.16
CA GLU A 418 2.03 11.51 -15.71
C GLU A 418 2.05 12.02 -14.28
N SER A 419 1.25 13.04 -14.01
CA SER A 419 0.91 13.45 -12.65
C SER A 419 -0.44 12.88 -12.26
N PRO A 420 -0.55 12.14 -11.14
CA PRO A 420 -1.85 11.68 -10.64
C PRO A 420 -2.87 12.78 -10.44
N ILE A 421 -2.43 13.97 -10.06
CA ILE A 421 -3.29 15.15 -9.87
C ILE A 421 -3.88 15.61 -11.20
N ASP A 422 -3.02 15.77 -12.23
CA ASP A 422 -3.48 16.18 -13.56
C ASP A 422 -4.28 15.07 -14.25
N LEU A 423 -3.98 13.82 -13.95
CA LEU A 423 -4.75 12.66 -14.40
C LEU A 423 -6.19 12.74 -13.88
N LEU A 424 -6.38 12.97 -12.58
CA LEU A 424 -7.73 13.12 -11.99
C LEU A 424 -8.48 14.34 -12.59
N ARG A 425 -7.81 15.45 -12.85
CA ARG A 425 -8.41 16.63 -13.52
C ARG A 425 -8.93 16.30 -14.91
N ARG A 426 -8.23 15.45 -15.66
CA ARG A 426 -8.56 15.08 -17.03
C ARG A 426 -9.46 13.86 -17.12
N THR A 427 -9.64 13.10 -16.02
CA THR A 427 -10.49 11.91 -16.02
C THR A 427 -11.88 12.27 -16.55
N ARG A 428 -12.34 11.51 -17.55
CA ARG A 428 -13.62 11.73 -18.22
C ARG A 428 -14.70 10.81 -17.70
N GLU A 429 -14.35 9.58 -17.39
CA GLU A 429 -15.29 8.55 -16.94
C GLU A 429 -14.68 7.70 -15.83
N VAL A 430 -15.52 7.30 -14.89
CA VAL A 430 -15.16 6.49 -13.72
C VAL A 430 -16.13 5.33 -13.61
N GLY A 431 -15.61 4.12 -13.54
CA GLY A 431 -16.42 2.92 -13.36
C GLY A 431 -16.66 2.52 -11.91
N ALA A 432 -17.16 1.32 -11.72
CA ALA A 432 -17.45 0.76 -10.40
C ALA A 432 -16.17 0.48 -9.61
N THR A 433 -16.13 0.93 -8.36
CA THR A 433 -15.03 0.62 -7.43
C THR A 433 -15.02 -0.87 -7.08
N GLN A 434 -13.87 -1.49 -7.18
CA GLN A 434 -13.68 -2.89 -6.80
C GLN A 434 -12.34 -3.08 -6.07
N ARG A 435 -12.31 -4.07 -5.17
CA ARG A 435 -11.06 -4.47 -4.49
C ARG A 435 -10.03 -4.90 -5.51
N THR A 436 -8.79 -4.46 -5.36
CA THR A 436 -7.72 -4.71 -6.32
C THR A 436 -6.37 -4.85 -5.62
N LEU A 437 -5.43 -5.52 -6.26
CA LEU A 437 -4.01 -5.52 -5.89
C LEU A 437 -3.26 -4.64 -6.88
N CYS A 438 -2.54 -3.65 -6.35
CA CYS A 438 -1.69 -2.77 -7.16
C CYS A 438 -0.39 -3.47 -7.51
N ARG A 439 0.09 -3.34 -8.75
CA ARG A 439 1.27 -4.09 -9.22
C ARG A 439 2.58 -3.54 -8.65
N GLU A 440 2.74 -2.23 -8.63
CA GLU A 440 3.95 -1.53 -8.14
C GLU A 440 4.08 -1.64 -6.62
N TRP A 441 2.94 -1.66 -5.91
CA TRP A 441 2.87 -1.57 -4.44
C TRP A 441 2.48 -2.88 -3.74
N ASN A 442 2.39 -3.99 -4.45
CA ASN A 442 1.85 -5.26 -3.93
C ASN A 442 2.46 -5.73 -2.60
N GLU A 443 3.76 -5.50 -2.39
CA GLU A 443 4.48 -5.90 -1.16
C GLU A 443 4.27 -4.93 0.00
N TRP A 444 3.95 -3.65 -0.29
CA TRP A 444 3.95 -2.57 0.71
C TRP A 444 2.57 -2.03 1.01
N PHE A 445 1.69 -2.00 0.02
CA PHE A 445 0.38 -1.40 0.14
C PHE A 445 -0.70 -2.26 -0.57
N ALA A 446 -1.02 -3.42 0.01
CA ALA A 446 -1.88 -4.40 -0.64
C ALA A 446 -3.39 -4.11 -0.53
N ARG A 447 -3.81 -3.25 0.42
CA ARG A 447 -5.23 -3.03 0.78
C ARG A 447 -5.83 -1.86 0.00
N THR A 448 -6.29 -2.13 -1.19
CA THR A 448 -6.86 -1.10 -2.08
C THR A 448 -8.18 -1.50 -2.72
N ALA A 449 -9.03 -0.50 -2.99
CA ALA A 449 -10.20 -0.61 -3.84
C ALA A 449 -10.30 0.61 -4.75
N MET A 450 -10.31 0.38 -6.06
CA MET A 450 -10.28 1.43 -7.07
C MET A 450 -11.30 1.18 -8.18
N PRO A 451 -11.79 2.22 -8.85
CA PRO A 451 -12.55 2.07 -10.09
C PRO A 451 -11.62 1.99 -11.30
N PRO A 452 -12.05 1.41 -12.42
CA PRO A 452 -11.43 1.71 -13.71
C PRO A 452 -11.75 3.16 -14.11
N ILE A 453 -10.81 3.83 -14.79
CA ILE A 453 -11.01 5.21 -15.27
C ILE A 453 -10.63 5.34 -16.75
N CYS A 454 -11.30 6.28 -17.44
CA CYS A 454 -10.92 6.71 -18.78
C CYS A 454 -10.30 8.10 -18.71
N VAL A 455 -9.07 8.23 -19.20
CA VAL A 455 -8.28 9.45 -19.19
C VAL A 455 -7.91 9.84 -20.61
N PRO A 456 -8.28 11.02 -21.10
CA PRO A 456 -7.76 11.52 -22.36
C PRO A 456 -6.28 11.91 -22.23
N ASP A 457 -5.55 11.86 -23.32
CA ASP A 457 -4.19 12.39 -23.47
C ASP A 457 -3.17 11.83 -22.44
N PHE A 458 -3.27 10.54 -22.06
CA PHE A 458 -2.26 9.89 -21.26
C PHE A 458 -0.91 9.88 -21.99
N ASN A 459 0.14 10.33 -21.34
CA ASN A 459 1.41 10.65 -21.97
C ASN A 459 2.37 9.44 -22.02
N MET A 460 2.38 8.76 -23.17
CA MET A 460 3.39 7.76 -23.51
C MET A 460 4.62 8.48 -24.06
N SER A 461 5.54 8.87 -23.17
CA SER A 461 6.64 9.82 -23.46
C SER A 461 7.72 9.27 -24.39
N SER A 462 7.93 7.96 -24.40
CA SER A 462 8.85 7.27 -25.33
C SER A 462 8.48 5.79 -25.47
N VAL A 463 8.85 5.19 -26.57
CA VAL A 463 8.80 3.73 -26.75
C VAL A 463 9.87 3.09 -25.85
N SER A 464 9.48 2.03 -25.14
CA SER A 464 10.37 1.25 -24.30
C SER A 464 10.75 -0.07 -24.97
N GLN A 465 12.02 -0.44 -24.91
CA GLN A 465 12.49 -1.75 -25.36
C GLN A 465 12.44 -2.80 -24.23
N ALA A 466 11.95 -2.44 -23.04
CA ALA A 466 11.77 -3.38 -21.94
C ALA A 466 10.66 -4.38 -22.27
N SER A 467 10.98 -5.65 -22.24
CA SER A 467 10.07 -6.79 -22.45
C SER A 467 9.76 -7.50 -21.13
#